data_0567eff05b6e08be22d03ed0297dd97f
#
_entry.id   0567eff05b6e08be22d03ed0297dd97f
#
_cell.length_a   1.000
_cell.length_b   1.000
_cell.length_c   1.000
_cell.angle_alpha   90.00
_cell.angle_beta   90.00
_cell.angle_gamma   90.00
#
_symmetry.space_group_name_H-M   'P 1'
#
loop_
_entity.id
_entity.type
_entity.pdbx_description
1 polymer ?
#
loop_
_entity_poly.entity_id
_entity_poly.type
_entity_poly.pdbx_seq_one_letter_code
_entity_poly.pdbx_strand_id
1 'polypeptide(L)'
;MRIIYQAFDGRNFDNEEDCEIYEFKKLHPSLFTIDLYNDKNEKIHFSKSKDDLWNDKYYHYTEKVEIHNTAELSDFLLLSKDCGWCEFEEQINDIGFWERTEDEVGNGIWVKKN
;
A
#
# COMPACT_ATOMS: atom_id res chain seq x y z
N MET A 1 19.22 -6.29 -30.76
CA MET A 1 19.85 -5.77 -29.53
C MET A 1 18.94 -6.06 -28.35
N ARG A 2 19.51 -6.60 -27.29
CA ARG A 2 18.75 -6.89 -26.07
C ARG A 2 18.91 -5.73 -25.08
N ILE A 3 17.81 -5.23 -24.53
CA ILE A 3 17.83 -4.21 -23.51
C ILE A 3 17.76 -4.89 -22.14
N ILE A 4 18.66 -4.50 -21.25
CA ILE A 4 18.69 -5.02 -19.88
C ILE A 4 18.48 -3.85 -18.93
N TYR A 5 17.59 -4.03 -17.97
CA TYR A 5 17.29 -3.06 -16.93
C TYR A 5 17.99 -3.48 -15.65
N GLN A 6 18.87 -2.64 -15.13
CA GLN A 6 19.65 -2.93 -13.93
C GLN A 6 19.07 -2.22 -12.73
N ALA A 7 18.77 -2.98 -11.67
CA ALA A 7 18.38 -2.43 -10.39
C ALA A 7 19.57 -1.79 -9.68
N PHE A 8 19.31 -0.97 -8.66
CA PHE A 8 20.35 -0.24 -7.93
C PHE A 8 21.37 -1.16 -7.23
N ASP A 9 21.03 -2.42 -6.95
CA ASP A 9 21.94 -3.39 -6.33
C ASP A 9 22.72 -4.22 -7.37
N GLY A 10 22.57 -3.92 -8.67
CA GLY A 10 23.26 -4.59 -9.75
C GLY A 10 22.53 -5.76 -10.39
N ARG A 11 21.39 -6.16 -9.84
CA ARG A 11 20.59 -7.26 -10.42
C ARG A 11 19.96 -6.84 -11.75
N ASN A 12 20.02 -7.73 -12.74
CA ASN A 12 19.55 -7.46 -14.10
C ASN A 12 18.18 -8.08 -14.36
N PHE A 13 17.37 -7.37 -15.16
CA PHE A 13 16.03 -7.79 -15.58
C PHE A 13 15.85 -7.55 -17.06
N ASP A 14 15.09 -8.42 -17.71
CA ASP A 14 14.73 -8.26 -19.12
C ASP A 14 13.54 -7.31 -19.31
N ASN A 15 12.80 -7.03 -18.24
CA ASN A 15 11.56 -6.26 -18.23
C ASN A 15 11.70 -5.09 -17.26
N GLU A 16 11.37 -3.88 -17.73
CA GLU A 16 11.43 -2.66 -16.91
C GLU A 16 10.52 -2.74 -15.69
N GLU A 17 9.30 -3.26 -15.86
CA GLU A 17 8.32 -3.42 -14.78
C GLU A 17 8.86 -4.32 -13.66
N ASP A 18 9.45 -5.46 -14.03
CA ASP A 18 10.03 -6.37 -13.04
C ASP A 18 11.17 -5.73 -12.26
N CYS A 19 12.00 -4.94 -12.93
CA CYS A 19 13.08 -4.19 -12.30
C CYS A 19 12.53 -3.16 -11.30
N GLU A 20 11.53 -2.39 -11.69
CA GLU A 20 10.91 -1.37 -10.84
C GLU A 20 10.23 -1.98 -9.62
N ILE A 21 9.53 -3.10 -9.78
CA ILE A 21 8.89 -3.82 -8.66
C ILE A 21 9.94 -4.34 -7.69
N TYR A 22 11.01 -4.92 -8.21
CA TYR A 22 12.11 -5.41 -7.39
C TYR A 22 12.72 -4.29 -6.55
N GLU A 23 13.00 -3.14 -7.18
CA GLU A 23 13.56 -1.98 -6.48
C GLU A 23 12.58 -1.44 -5.44
N PHE A 24 11.31 -1.35 -5.77
CA PHE A 24 10.27 -0.89 -4.84
C PHE A 24 10.18 -1.79 -3.60
N LYS A 25 10.20 -3.11 -3.79
CA LYS A 25 10.16 -4.07 -2.68
C LYS A 25 11.41 -4.00 -1.80
N LYS A 26 12.56 -3.72 -2.39
CA LYS A 26 13.80 -3.55 -1.63
C LYS A 26 13.80 -2.29 -0.78
N LEU A 27 13.19 -1.21 -1.29
CA LEU A 27 13.10 0.06 -0.58
C LEU A 27 11.97 0.07 0.46
N HIS A 28 10.88 -0.69 0.21
CA HIS A 28 9.67 -0.67 1.03
C HIS A 28 9.19 -2.08 1.38
N PRO A 29 10.04 -2.92 1.99
CA PRO A 29 9.64 -4.32 2.28
C PRO A 29 8.48 -4.41 3.27
N SER A 30 8.36 -3.46 4.17
CA SER A 30 7.32 -3.46 5.20
C SER A 30 5.91 -3.23 4.64
N LEU A 31 5.79 -2.65 3.44
CA LEU A 31 4.50 -2.43 2.81
C LEU A 31 3.75 -3.75 2.58
N PHE A 32 4.47 -4.83 2.27
CA PHE A 32 3.87 -6.11 1.92
C PHE A 32 3.47 -6.97 3.13
N THR A 33 3.73 -6.49 4.34
CA THR A 33 3.33 -7.15 5.59
C THR A 33 2.12 -6.49 6.26
N ILE A 34 1.65 -5.36 5.72
CA ILE A 34 0.44 -4.70 6.19
C ILE A 34 -0.78 -5.54 5.79
N ASP A 35 -1.72 -5.67 6.71
CA ASP A 35 -2.97 -6.41 6.45
C ASP A 35 -4.08 -5.45 6.05
N LEU A 36 -4.66 -5.68 4.87
CA LEU A 36 -5.78 -4.92 4.33
C LEU A 36 -6.98 -5.86 4.15
N TYR A 37 -8.18 -5.38 4.46
CA TYR A 37 -9.41 -6.15 4.28
C TYR A 37 -10.47 -5.34 3.56
N ASN A 38 -11.29 -6.01 2.74
CA ASN A 38 -12.43 -5.38 2.07
C ASN A 38 -13.69 -5.42 2.95
N ASP A 39 -14.83 -4.96 2.41
CA ASP A 39 -16.12 -4.93 3.09
C ASP A 39 -16.65 -6.33 3.46
N LYS A 40 -16.19 -7.37 2.77
CA LYS A 40 -16.54 -8.76 3.05
C LYS A 40 -15.58 -9.44 4.01
N ASN A 41 -14.66 -8.68 4.60
CA ASN A 41 -13.61 -9.17 5.49
C ASN A 41 -12.63 -10.14 4.82
N GLU A 42 -12.49 -10.02 3.50
CA GLU A 42 -11.52 -10.78 2.72
C GLU A 42 -10.21 -10.01 2.67
N LYS A 43 -9.09 -10.72 2.83
CA LYS A 43 -7.77 -10.11 2.84
C LYS A 43 -7.36 -9.64 1.44
N ILE A 44 -6.94 -8.38 1.37
CA ILE A 44 -6.40 -7.77 0.15
C ILE A 44 -4.88 -7.75 0.29
N HIS A 45 -4.17 -8.14 -0.76
CA HIS A 45 -2.71 -8.09 -0.78
C HIS A 45 -2.24 -7.04 -1.79
N PHE A 46 -1.22 -6.29 -1.42
CA PHE A 46 -0.54 -5.45 -2.41
C PHE A 46 0.04 -6.36 -3.49
N SER A 47 -0.29 -6.07 -4.73
CA SER A 47 0.10 -6.88 -5.86
C SER A 47 1.59 -6.79 -6.16
N LYS A 48 2.09 -7.78 -6.88
CA LYS A 48 3.44 -7.80 -7.41
C LYS A 48 3.59 -6.95 -8.67
N SER A 49 2.48 -6.52 -9.29
CA SER A 49 2.49 -5.70 -10.49
C SER A 49 2.58 -4.22 -10.11
N LYS A 50 3.38 -3.47 -10.85
CA LYS A 50 3.49 -2.02 -10.70
C LYS A 50 2.13 -1.34 -10.88
N ASP A 51 1.38 -1.74 -11.91
CA ASP A 51 0.07 -1.17 -12.19
C ASP A 51 -0.90 -1.42 -11.04
N ASP A 52 -0.84 -2.59 -10.41
CA ASP A 52 -1.67 -2.90 -9.26
C ASP A 52 -1.26 -2.14 -8.01
N LEU A 53 0.04 -1.90 -7.81
CA LEU A 53 0.53 -1.14 -6.65
C LEU A 53 0.01 0.30 -6.66
N TRP A 54 -0.12 0.90 -7.84
CA TRP A 54 -0.60 2.27 -7.98
C TRP A 54 -2.08 2.33 -8.39
N ASN A 55 -2.81 1.22 -8.28
CA ASN A 55 -4.22 1.15 -8.67
C ASN A 55 -5.12 1.56 -7.51
N ASP A 56 -6.10 2.40 -7.80
CA ASP A 56 -7.06 2.92 -6.82
C ASP A 56 -7.92 1.84 -6.14
N LYS A 57 -7.91 0.61 -6.66
CA LYS A 57 -8.71 -0.46 -6.05
C LYS A 57 -8.33 -0.75 -4.59
N TYR A 58 -7.07 -0.56 -4.22
CA TYR A 58 -6.67 -0.69 -2.81
C TYR A 58 -7.27 0.40 -1.94
N TYR A 59 -7.39 1.59 -2.48
CA TYR A 59 -8.00 2.72 -1.79
C TYR A 59 -9.51 2.57 -1.67
N HIS A 60 -10.20 2.28 -2.80
CA HIS A 60 -11.66 2.26 -2.85
C HIS A 60 -12.30 1.06 -2.17
N TYR A 61 -11.65 -0.10 -2.17
CA TYR A 61 -12.24 -1.33 -1.64
C TYR A 61 -11.73 -1.72 -0.27
N THR A 62 -10.75 -1.01 0.28
CA THR A 62 -10.23 -1.30 1.61
C THR A 62 -11.14 -0.71 2.68
N GLU A 63 -11.58 -1.56 3.60
CA GLU A 63 -12.45 -1.17 4.72
C GLU A 63 -11.75 -1.35 6.08
N LYS A 64 -10.68 -2.12 6.14
CA LYS A 64 -9.90 -2.35 7.36
C LYS A 64 -8.41 -2.39 7.03
N VAL A 65 -7.61 -1.80 7.91
CA VAL A 65 -6.14 -1.77 7.77
C VAL A 65 -5.54 -2.11 9.13
N GLU A 66 -4.61 -3.06 9.14
CA GLU A 66 -3.82 -3.36 10.33
C GLU A 66 -2.35 -3.06 10.08
N ILE A 67 -1.82 -2.12 10.84
CA ILE A 67 -0.42 -1.69 10.78
C ILE A 67 0.28 -2.17 12.05
N HIS A 68 1.33 -2.97 11.90
CA HIS A 68 1.96 -3.69 13.01
C HIS A 68 3.14 -2.96 13.63
N ASN A 69 3.82 -2.10 12.87
CA ASN A 69 5.04 -1.44 13.34
C ASN A 69 5.28 -0.11 12.61
N THR A 70 6.28 0.64 13.09
CA THR A 70 6.59 1.97 12.56
C THR A 70 7.05 1.94 11.10
N ALA A 71 7.78 0.90 10.71
CA ALA A 71 8.25 0.77 9.32
C ALA A 71 7.08 0.58 8.36
N GLU A 72 6.09 -0.21 8.74
CA GLU A 72 4.85 -0.39 7.96
C GLU A 72 4.09 0.92 7.84
N LEU A 73 3.95 1.65 8.94
CA LEU A 73 3.26 2.94 8.94
C LEU A 73 3.94 3.94 8.00
N SER A 74 5.26 4.02 8.06
CA SER A 74 6.05 4.91 7.20
C SER A 74 5.86 4.58 5.72
N ASP A 75 5.98 3.30 5.37
CA ASP A 75 5.83 2.85 3.98
C ASP A 75 4.39 3.06 3.47
N PHE A 76 3.40 2.79 4.32
CA PHE A 76 1.99 2.97 3.99
C PHE A 76 1.65 4.44 3.71
N LEU A 77 2.13 5.35 4.55
CA LEU A 77 1.90 6.78 4.38
C LEU A 77 2.62 7.33 3.14
N LEU A 78 3.82 6.83 2.86
CA LEU A 78 4.59 7.21 1.67
C LEU A 78 3.86 6.79 0.39
N LEU A 79 3.39 5.55 0.33
CA LEU A 79 2.62 5.05 -0.80
C LEU A 79 1.32 5.83 -0.96
N SER A 80 0.62 6.08 0.14
CA SER A 80 -0.65 6.82 0.12
C SER A 80 -0.46 8.24 -0.41
N LYS A 81 0.62 8.89 -0.04
CA LYS A 81 0.96 10.22 -0.54
C LYS A 81 1.25 10.18 -2.05
N ASP A 82 2.04 9.21 -2.50
CA ASP A 82 2.39 9.07 -3.91
C ASP A 82 1.17 8.79 -4.78
N CYS A 83 0.22 8.01 -4.28
CA CYS A 83 -1.00 7.65 -5.00
C CYS A 83 -2.12 8.67 -4.85
N GLY A 84 -1.96 9.67 -4.00
CA GLY A 84 -3.01 10.64 -3.72
C GLY A 84 -4.17 10.06 -2.89
N TRP A 85 -3.92 9.05 -2.09
CA TRP A 85 -4.92 8.43 -1.20
C TRP A 85 -5.06 9.24 0.08
N CYS A 86 -5.72 10.38 -0.03
CA CYS A 86 -5.80 11.39 1.03
C CYS A 86 -6.43 10.87 2.32
N GLU A 87 -7.44 10.01 2.21
CA GLU A 87 -8.13 9.45 3.37
C GLU A 87 -7.17 8.63 4.24
N PHE A 88 -6.32 7.82 3.62
CA PHE A 88 -5.29 7.06 4.32
C PHE A 88 -4.22 7.99 4.91
N GLU A 89 -3.73 8.92 4.11
CA GLU A 89 -2.65 9.83 4.50
C GLU A 89 -3.04 10.71 5.69
N GLU A 90 -4.28 11.22 5.69
CA GLU A 90 -4.74 12.16 6.69
C GLU A 90 -5.24 11.50 7.98
N GLN A 91 -5.78 10.29 7.90
CA GLN A 91 -6.49 9.68 9.02
C GLN A 91 -5.76 8.51 9.68
N ILE A 92 -5.07 7.67 8.90
CA ILE A 92 -4.34 6.52 9.46
C ILE A 92 -2.92 6.98 9.81
N ASN A 93 -2.74 7.42 11.04
CA ASN A 93 -1.50 8.09 11.48
C ASN A 93 -0.81 7.39 12.65
N ASP A 94 -1.16 6.14 12.93
CA ASP A 94 -0.57 5.38 14.03
C ASP A 94 -0.61 3.88 13.74
N ILE A 95 0.18 3.13 14.47
CA ILE A 95 0.16 1.66 14.48
C ILE A 95 -1.17 1.21 15.08
N GLY A 96 -1.74 0.14 14.54
CA GLY A 96 -2.93 -0.47 15.10
C GLY A 96 -3.90 -0.96 14.04
N PHE A 97 -5.07 -1.38 14.52
CA PHE A 97 -6.15 -1.86 13.67
C PHE A 97 -7.15 -0.73 13.43
N TRP A 98 -7.37 -0.40 12.17
CA TRP A 98 -8.24 0.70 11.75
C TRP A 98 -9.41 0.16 10.95
N GLU A 99 -10.63 0.65 11.26
CA GLU A 99 -11.84 0.35 10.49
C GLU A 99 -12.42 1.62 9.89
N ARG A 100 -12.88 1.50 8.64
CA ARG A 100 -13.56 2.59 7.96
C ARG A 100 -15.03 2.63 8.36
N THR A 101 -15.51 3.81 8.68
CA THR A 101 -16.92 4.10 8.86
C THR A 101 -17.25 5.34 8.03
N GLU A 102 -18.51 5.76 8.05
CA GLU A 102 -18.95 6.96 7.33
C GLU A 102 -19.61 7.93 8.30
N ASP A 103 -19.42 9.23 8.05
CA ASP A 103 -20.11 10.26 8.80
C ASP A 103 -21.54 10.47 8.24
N GLU A 104 -22.27 11.46 8.78
CA GLU A 104 -23.66 11.72 8.39
C GLU A 104 -23.84 12.12 6.93
N VAL A 105 -22.79 12.61 6.29
CA VAL A 105 -22.82 13.04 4.89
C VAL A 105 -22.13 12.04 3.95
N GLY A 106 -21.70 10.89 4.46
CA GLY A 106 -21.11 9.82 3.65
C GLY A 106 -19.62 9.91 3.45
N ASN A 107 -18.91 10.77 4.17
CA ASN A 107 -17.45 10.83 4.12
C ASN A 107 -16.82 9.68 4.90
N GLY A 108 -15.75 9.09 4.36
CA GLY A 108 -15.03 8.02 5.03
C GLY A 108 -14.26 8.51 6.26
N ILE A 109 -14.44 7.81 7.36
CA ILE A 109 -13.74 8.08 8.61
C ILE A 109 -13.06 6.79 9.07
N TRP A 110 -11.75 6.86 9.33
CA TRP A 110 -10.97 5.73 9.83
C TRP A 110 -10.85 5.84 11.35
N VAL A 111 -11.28 4.81 12.03
CA VAL A 111 -11.29 4.76 13.51
C VAL A 111 -10.37 3.64 13.99
N LYS A 112 -9.45 3.97 14.87
CA LYS A 112 -8.56 3.00 15.51
C LYS A 112 -9.35 2.18 16.53
N LYS A 113 -9.28 0.85 16.41
CA LYS A 113 -10.09 -0.08 17.23
C LYS A 113 -9.37 -0.71 18.40
N ASN A 114 -8.07 -0.51 18.54
CA ASN A 114 -7.32 -1.09 19.66
C ASN A 114 -6.51 -0.07 20.43
#